data_cf3d67c969f817e2287fe5a555563af9
#
_entry.id   cf3d67c969f817e2287fe5a555563af9
#
_cell.length_a   1.000
_cell.length_b   1.000
_cell.length_c   1.000
_cell.angle_alpha   90.00
_cell.angle_beta   90.00
_cell.angle_gamma   90.00
#
_symmetry.space_group_name_H-M   'P 1'
#
loop_
_entity.id
_entity.type
_entity.pdbx_description
1 polymer ?
#
loop_
_entity_poly.entity_id
_entity_poly.type
_entity_poly.pdbx_seq_one_letter_code
_entity_poly.pdbx_strand_id
1 'polypeptide(L)'
;TAGVYTGSMIGLNQLWYADYPRSAFHWHNDNNQWMQIDKVGHIYSAYVESLFFLRALEWSGVEHKKAAWIAGGFGFFAQTVIEVLDGFSQEWGASFGDLAANTLGSAIVTGQELLWAEQKIAMKWSFHPVNYPSGQLGERAAELYGSHWYEAFLKDYNGQTYWLSTSVGAFYPESKWPKWLGVAVGYGAEQMYGGEDNTWDSNKDKIKDIDRTDIPRLRQYYLSLDIDLTRIETNSPLLKKTLIL
;
A
#
# COMPACT_ATOMS: atom_id res chain seq x y z
N THR A 1 18.51 -0.30 -10.24
CA THR A 1 17.07 0.11 -10.11
C THR A 1 16.19 -0.56 -11.17
N ALA A 2 16.47 -0.46 -12.47
CA ALA A 2 15.63 -1.08 -13.52
C ALA A 2 15.48 -2.59 -13.32
N GLY A 3 16.55 -3.32 -13.02
CA GLY A 3 16.51 -4.77 -12.78
C GLY A 3 15.66 -5.17 -11.57
N VAL A 4 15.71 -4.40 -10.49
CA VAL A 4 14.87 -4.63 -9.29
C VAL A 4 13.39 -4.42 -9.63
N TYR A 5 13.06 -3.32 -10.30
CA TYR A 5 11.68 -3.03 -10.72
C TYR A 5 11.14 -4.14 -11.65
N THR A 6 11.91 -4.51 -12.68
CA THR A 6 11.50 -5.60 -13.59
C THR A 6 11.30 -6.92 -12.85
N GLY A 7 12.22 -7.27 -11.94
CA GLY A 7 12.10 -8.46 -11.10
C GLY A 7 10.85 -8.43 -10.21
N SER A 8 10.54 -7.28 -9.61
CA SER A 8 9.32 -7.09 -8.80
C SER A 8 8.05 -7.24 -9.65
N MET A 9 8.02 -6.67 -10.86
CA MET A 9 6.87 -6.79 -11.77
C MET A 9 6.66 -8.23 -12.25
N ILE A 10 7.75 -8.98 -12.51
CA ILE A 10 7.65 -10.41 -12.83
C ILE A 10 7.09 -11.19 -11.63
N GLY A 11 7.57 -10.91 -10.42
CA GLY A 11 7.07 -11.54 -9.19
C GLY A 11 5.59 -11.23 -8.95
N LEU A 12 5.18 -9.98 -9.10
CA LEU A 12 3.77 -9.56 -9.00
C LEU A 12 2.91 -10.25 -10.06
N ASN A 13 3.39 -10.32 -11.30
CA ASN A 13 2.64 -11.04 -12.35
C ASN A 13 2.42 -12.51 -12.01
N GLN A 14 3.40 -13.18 -11.42
CA GLN A 14 3.25 -14.57 -10.99
C GLN A 14 2.29 -14.72 -9.80
N LEU A 15 2.28 -13.78 -8.87
CA LEU A 15 1.45 -13.84 -7.67
C LEU A 15 -0.02 -13.44 -7.92
N TRP A 16 -0.26 -12.49 -8.84
CA TRP A 16 -1.60 -11.93 -9.05
C TRP A 16 -2.28 -12.36 -10.34
N TYR A 17 -1.53 -12.53 -11.44
CA TYR A 17 -2.14 -12.66 -12.77
C TYR A 17 -1.96 -14.03 -13.42
N ALA A 18 -0.98 -14.83 -12.99
CA ALA A 18 -0.63 -16.08 -13.67
C ALA A 18 -1.78 -17.10 -13.72
N ASP A 19 -2.62 -17.12 -12.69
CA ASP A 19 -3.72 -18.08 -12.52
C ASP A 19 -5.05 -17.60 -13.11
N TYR A 20 -5.09 -16.38 -13.64
CA TYR A 20 -6.33 -15.78 -14.15
C TYR A 20 -6.32 -15.59 -15.66
N PRO A 21 -7.46 -15.84 -16.34
CA PRO A 21 -7.59 -15.60 -17.77
C PRO A 21 -7.43 -14.11 -18.11
N ARG A 22 -6.89 -13.85 -19.30
CA ARG A 22 -6.83 -12.50 -19.85
C ARG A 22 -8.10 -12.13 -20.61
N SER A 23 -8.43 -10.86 -20.61
CA SER A 23 -9.53 -10.26 -21.36
C SER A 23 -9.05 -9.17 -22.31
N ALA A 24 -9.95 -8.62 -23.11
CA ALA A 24 -9.74 -7.32 -23.74
C ALA A 24 -9.67 -6.24 -22.66
N PHE A 25 -8.87 -5.19 -22.89
CA PHE A 25 -8.75 -4.07 -21.95
C PHE A 25 -10.11 -3.48 -21.61
N HIS A 26 -10.38 -3.32 -20.31
CA HIS A 26 -11.61 -2.71 -19.83
C HIS A 26 -11.39 -1.91 -18.54
N TRP A 27 -12.28 -0.97 -18.30
CA TRP A 27 -12.35 -0.21 -17.07
C TRP A 27 -13.33 -0.87 -16.10
N HIS A 28 -13.00 -0.84 -14.82
CA HIS A 28 -13.85 -1.30 -13.74
C HIS A 28 -13.94 -0.25 -12.63
N ASN A 29 -15.13 -0.12 -12.03
CA ASN A 29 -15.31 0.77 -10.89
C ASN A 29 -15.33 -0.03 -9.60
N ASP A 30 -14.20 -0.16 -8.99
CA ASP A 30 -13.96 -0.89 -7.75
C ASP A 30 -13.88 0.01 -6.49
N ASN A 31 -14.32 1.28 -6.61
CA ASN A 31 -14.22 2.25 -5.52
C ASN A 31 -14.90 1.83 -4.22
N ASN A 32 -15.87 0.92 -4.27
CA ASN A 32 -16.58 0.40 -3.10
C ASN A 32 -16.03 -0.95 -2.62
N GLN A 33 -15.04 -1.50 -3.31
CA GLN A 33 -14.48 -2.81 -2.98
C GLN A 33 -13.49 -2.73 -1.81
N TRP A 34 -13.28 -3.88 -1.17
CA TRP A 34 -12.29 -4.13 -0.12
C TRP A 34 -12.28 -3.08 1.00
N MET A 35 -13.42 -2.41 1.23
CA MET A 35 -13.52 -1.29 2.18
C MET A 35 -12.46 -0.22 1.95
N GLN A 36 -12.04 -0.02 0.70
CA GLN A 36 -10.99 0.92 0.23
C GLN A 36 -9.57 0.63 0.75
N ILE A 37 -9.32 -0.54 1.35
CA ILE A 37 -7.94 -0.95 1.74
C ILE A 37 -7.05 -0.99 0.50
N ASP A 38 -7.55 -1.50 -0.60
CA ASP A 38 -6.89 -1.51 -1.90
C ASP A 38 -6.45 -0.10 -2.33
N LYS A 39 -7.35 0.88 -2.30
CA LYS A 39 -7.03 2.28 -2.63
C LYS A 39 -5.94 2.87 -1.73
N VAL A 40 -6.00 2.57 -0.43
CA VAL A 40 -4.96 3.02 0.51
C VAL A 40 -3.64 2.29 0.23
N GLY A 41 -3.70 1.02 -0.21
CA GLY A 41 -2.56 0.26 -0.69
C GLY A 41 -1.88 0.92 -1.90
N HIS A 42 -2.66 1.35 -2.88
CA HIS A 42 -2.16 2.10 -4.06
C HIS A 42 -1.51 3.43 -3.65
N ILE A 43 -2.13 4.20 -2.74
CA ILE A 43 -1.53 5.43 -2.20
C ILE A 43 -0.18 5.13 -1.55
N TYR A 44 -0.14 4.11 -0.69
CA TYR A 44 1.07 3.71 0.02
C TYR A 44 2.19 3.25 -0.93
N SER A 45 1.86 2.40 -1.91
CA SER A 45 2.82 1.88 -2.88
C SER A 45 3.42 2.99 -3.73
N ALA A 46 2.59 3.89 -4.28
CA ALA A 46 3.06 5.05 -5.03
C ALA A 46 3.91 6.00 -4.17
N TYR A 47 3.55 6.19 -2.88
CA TYR A 47 4.33 6.95 -1.91
C TYR A 47 5.72 6.32 -1.71
N VAL A 48 5.80 5.03 -1.41
CA VAL A 48 7.06 4.34 -1.13
C VAL A 48 7.97 4.31 -2.35
N GLU A 49 7.42 4.03 -3.53
CA GLU A 49 8.18 4.03 -4.78
C GLU A 49 8.71 5.42 -5.13
N SER A 50 7.89 6.46 -4.96
CA SER A 50 8.33 7.85 -5.12
C SER A 50 9.44 8.22 -4.15
N LEU A 51 9.29 7.88 -2.87
CA LEU A 51 10.28 8.19 -1.84
C LEU A 51 11.61 7.47 -2.09
N PHE A 52 11.55 6.18 -2.42
CA PHE A 52 12.74 5.39 -2.75
C PHE A 52 13.48 5.98 -3.96
N PHE A 53 12.76 6.34 -5.01
CA PHE A 53 13.36 6.88 -6.22
C PHE A 53 13.91 8.30 -6.00
N LEU A 54 13.25 9.12 -5.18
CA LEU A 54 13.75 10.41 -4.73
C LEU A 54 15.12 10.27 -4.08
N ARG A 55 15.25 9.38 -3.09
CA ARG A 55 16.53 9.17 -2.40
C ARG A 55 17.63 8.67 -3.33
N ALA A 56 17.28 7.81 -4.29
CA ALA A 56 18.23 7.34 -5.30
C ALA A 56 18.71 8.47 -6.24
N LEU A 57 17.82 9.38 -6.64
CA LEU A 57 18.16 10.54 -7.47
C LEU A 57 19.02 11.56 -6.71
N GLU A 58 18.68 11.87 -5.46
CA GLU A 58 19.47 12.75 -4.60
C GLU A 58 20.87 12.16 -4.37
N TRP A 59 20.97 10.86 -4.07
CA TRP A 59 22.25 10.17 -3.93
C TRP A 59 23.10 10.24 -5.20
N SER A 60 22.47 10.25 -6.38
CA SER A 60 23.16 10.39 -7.67
C SER A 60 23.49 11.84 -8.04
N GLY A 61 23.20 12.81 -7.18
CA GLY A 61 23.53 14.24 -7.36
C GLY A 61 22.52 15.03 -8.20
N VAL A 62 21.31 14.51 -8.40
CA VAL A 62 20.25 15.27 -9.06
C VAL A 62 19.77 16.37 -8.10
N GLU A 63 19.54 17.56 -8.64
CA GLU A 63 19.07 18.71 -7.88
C GLU A 63 17.72 18.39 -7.22
N HIS A 64 17.56 18.76 -5.95
CA HIS A 64 16.48 18.38 -5.06
C HIS A 64 15.06 18.53 -5.67
N LYS A 65 14.71 19.73 -6.16
CA LYS A 65 13.38 19.97 -6.75
C LYS A 65 13.14 19.15 -7.99
N LYS A 66 14.17 18.98 -8.82
CA LYS A 66 14.10 18.15 -10.02
C LYS A 66 13.95 16.68 -9.64
N ALA A 67 14.67 16.22 -8.63
CA ALA A 67 14.54 14.88 -8.08
C ALA A 67 13.13 14.62 -7.57
N ALA A 68 12.52 15.56 -6.83
CA ALA A 68 11.16 15.44 -6.33
C ALA A 68 10.12 15.24 -7.44
N TRP A 69 10.18 16.04 -8.51
CA TRP A 69 9.27 15.90 -9.65
C TRP A 69 9.46 14.60 -10.41
N ILE A 70 10.70 14.19 -10.67
CA ILE A 70 11.00 12.96 -11.38
C ILE A 70 10.56 11.76 -10.55
N ALA A 71 10.80 11.78 -9.25
CA ALA A 71 10.45 10.71 -8.33
C ALA A 71 8.91 10.52 -8.22
N GLY A 72 8.16 11.62 -8.07
CA GLY A 72 6.70 11.55 -8.08
C GLY A 72 6.14 11.01 -9.41
N GLY A 73 6.69 11.49 -10.53
CA GLY A 73 6.35 10.93 -11.83
C GLY A 73 6.63 9.42 -11.93
N PHE A 74 7.77 8.97 -11.41
CA PHE A 74 8.13 7.55 -11.38
C PHE A 74 7.14 6.71 -10.58
N GLY A 75 6.80 7.10 -9.34
CA GLY A 75 5.86 6.35 -8.50
C GLY A 75 4.46 6.26 -9.13
N PHE A 76 3.97 7.36 -9.71
CA PHE A 76 2.71 7.34 -10.45
C PHE A 76 2.75 6.37 -11.64
N PHE A 77 3.78 6.45 -12.49
CA PHE A 77 3.87 5.60 -13.67
C PHE A 77 4.14 4.14 -13.31
N ALA A 78 4.93 3.85 -12.27
CA ALA A 78 5.19 2.50 -11.82
C ALA A 78 3.91 1.79 -11.38
N GLN A 79 3.06 2.46 -10.61
CA GLN A 79 1.75 1.94 -10.22
C GLN A 79 0.73 1.91 -11.38
N THR A 80 0.83 2.85 -12.32
CA THR A 80 -0.03 2.83 -13.53
C THR A 80 0.21 1.58 -14.40
N VAL A 81 1.40 0.98 -14.36
CA VAL A 81 1.65 -0.30 -15.04
C VAL A 81 0.78 -1.41 -14.45
N ILE A 82 0.53 -1.42 -13.14
CA ILE A 82 -0.38 -2.38 -12.47
C ILE A 82 -1.79 -2.18 -13.01
N GLU A 83 -2.28 -0.94 -13.08
CA GLU A 83 -3.61 -0.62 -13.63
C GLU A 83 -3.78 -1.09 -15.08
N VAL A 84 -2.71 -1.01 -15.88
CA VAL A 84 -2.74 -1.55 -17.24
C VAL A 84 -2.84 -3.06 -17.24
N LEU A 85 -2.16 -3.75 -16.34
CA LEU A 85 -2.25 -5.21 -16.21
C LEU A 85 -3.63 -5.64 -15.71
N ASP A 86 -4.21 -4.93 -14.75
CA ASP A 86 -5.57 -5.14 -14.27
C ASP A 86 -6.60 -4.94 -15.38
N GLY A 87 -6.42 -3.93 -16.21
CA GLY A 87 -7.26 -3.69 -17.38
C GLY A 87 -7.33 -4.86 -18.37
N PHE A 88 -6.32 -5.71 -18.41
CA PHE A 88 -6.28 -6.93 -19.24
C PHE A 88 -6.62 -8.21 -18.47
N SER A 89 -6.95 -8.14 -17.20
CA SER A 89 -7.39 -9.29 -16.40
C SER A 89 -8.90 -9.50 -16.56
N GLN A 90 -9.35 -10.76 -16.56
CA GLN A 90 -10.79 -11.07 -16.57
C GLN A 90 -11.44 -10.81 -15.21
N GLU A 91 -10.67 -10.88 -14.13
CA GLU A 91 -11.17 -10.77 -12.75
C GLU A 91 -11.21 -9.34 -12.23
N TRP A 92 -10.37 -8.46 -12.80
CA TRP A 92 -10.25 -7.07 -12.37
C TRP A 92 -10.64 -6.12 -13.52
N GLY A 93 -10.02 -5.03 -13.64
CA GLY A 93 -10.16 -4.01 -14.67
C GLY A 93 -9.38 -2.78 -14.24
N ALA A 94 -8.96 -1.94 -15.16
CA ALA A 94 -8.29 -0.70 -14.82
C ALA A 94 -9.25 0.22 -14.05
N SER A 95 -8.78 0.86 -12.99
CA SER A 95 -9.59 1.70 -12.11
C SER A 95 -9.15 3.16 -12.15
N PHE A 96 -10.10 4.07 -12.39
CA PHE A 96 -9.84 5.50 -12.20
C PHE A 96 -9.60 5.84 -10.72
N GLY A 97 -10.19 5.08 -9.79
CA GLY A 97 -9.96 5.22 -8.36
C GLY A 97 -8.51 4.94 -7.99
N ASP A 98 -7.91 3.89 -8.58
CA ASP A 98 -6.52 3.52 -8.33
C ASP A 98 -5.55 4.49 -9.00
N LEU A 99 -5.86 4.98 -10.19
CA LEU A 99 -5.07 6.06 -10.79
C LEU A 99 -5.08 7.34 -9.93
N ALA A 100 -6.23 7.69 -9.34
CA ALA A 100 -6.31 8.81 -8.41
C ALA A 100 -5.54 8.55 -7.12
N ALA A 101 -5.60 7.33 -6.58
CA ALA A 101 -4.84 6.88 -5.42
C ALA A 101 -3.33 6.94 -5.68
N ASN A 102 -2.87 6.43 -6.84
CA ASN A 102 -1.47 6.49 -7.28
C ASN A 102 -0.98 7.93 -7.40
N THR A 103 -1.84 8.81 -7.97
CA THR A 103 -1.54 10.25 -8.06
C THR A 103 -1.38 10.86 -6.66
N LEU A 104 -2.28 10.53 -5.72
CA LEU A 104 -2.24 11.07 -4.37
C LEU A 104 -0.98 10.62 -3.62
N GLY A 105 -0.61 9.34 -3.69
CA GLY A 105 0.60 8.81 -3.06
C GLY A 105 1.87 9.51 -3.56
N SER A 106 2.01 9.66 -4.88
CA SER A 106 3.12 10.38 -5.51
C SER A 106 3.12 11.88 -5.16
N ALA A 107 1.94 12.50 -5.12
CA ALA A 107 1.80 13.91 -4.77
C ALA A 107 2.14 14.19 -3.29
N ILE A 108 1.90 13.26 -2.38
CA ILE A 108 2.30 13.39 -0.97
C ILE A 108 3.83 13.54 -0.87
N VAL A 109 4.61 12.73 -1.59
CA VAL A 109 6.09 12.84 -1.57
C VAL A 109 6.52 14.14 -2.21
N THR A 110 6.11 14.39 -3.45
CA THR A 110 6.52 15.56 -4.22
C THR A 110 6.12 16.86 -3.53
N GLY A 111 4.88 16.92 -3.02
CA GLY A 111 4.36 18.10 -2.34
C GLY A 111 5.14 18.45 -1.08
N GLN A 112 5.48 17.48 -0.27
CA GLN A 112 6.27 17.70 0.95
C GLN A 112 7.68 18.20 0.64
N GLU A 113 8.36 17.61 -0.36
CA GLU A 113 9.69 18.06 -0.76
C GLU A 113 9.68 19.47 -1.36
N LEU A 114 8.66 19.84 -2.12
CA LEU A 114 8.55 21.19 -2.67
C LEU A 114 8.19 22.25 -1.62
N LEU A 115 7.39 21.87 -0.61
CA LEU A 115 6.93 22.80 0.43
C LEU A 115 7.93 22.93 1.59
N TRP A 116 8.55 21.82 1.99
CA TRP A 116 9.33 21.74 3.22
C TRP A 116 10.76 21.23 3.02
N ALA A 117 11.10 20.73 1.84
CA ALA A 117 12.35 20.03 1.56
C ALA A 117 12.63 18.85 2.51
N GLU A 118 11.58 18.29 3.07
CA GLU A 118 11.62 17.09 3.94
C GLU A 118 10.25 16.41 4.00
N GLN A 119 10.25 15.11 4.32
CA GLN A 119 9.03 14.37 4.61
C GLN A 119 8.67 14.55 6.09
N LYS A 120 7.65 15.34 6.38
CA LYS A 120 7.13 15.60 7.75
C LYS A 120 6.04 14.60 8.14
N ILE A 121 5.31 14.10 7.16
CA ILE A 121 4.27 13.12 7.31
C ILE A 121 4.71 11.87 6.56
N ALA A 122 4.86 10.76 7.29
CA ALA A 122 5.24 9.48 6.71
C ALA A 122 4.04 8.56 6.58
N MET A 123 3.91 7.90 5.44
CA MET A 123 3.04 6.73 5.33
C MET A 123 3.81 5.50 5.79
N LYS A 124 3.15 4.69 6.62
CA LYS A 124 3.68 3.42 7.11
C LYS A 124 2.66 2.33 6.88
N TRP A 125 3.13 1.10 6.91
CA TRP A 125 2.32 -0.09 6.75
C TRP A 125 2.71 -1.13 7.78
N SER A 126 1.73 -1.84 8.31
CA SER A 126 1.93 -2.97 9.18
C SER A 126 1.02 -4.13 8.77
N PHE A 127 1.48 -5.33 9.06
CA PHE A 127 0.74 -6.54 8.80
C PHE A 127 0.71 -7.43 10.05
N HIS A 128 -0.43 -8.04 10.31
CA HIS A 128 -0.58 -9.10 11.28
C HIS A 128 -1.25 -10.31 10.63
N PRO A 129 -0.77 -11.53 10.88
CA PRO A 129 -1.43 -12.74 10.37
C PRO A 129 -2.84 -12.88 10.92
N VAL A 130 -3.80 -13.14 10.04
CA VAL A 130 -5.20 -13.38 10.42
C VAL A 130 -5.45 -14.88 10.58
N ASN A 131 -6.10 -15.27 11.67
CA ASN A 131 -6.50 -16.65 11.91
C ASN A 131 -7.94 -16.84 11.41
N TYR A 132 -8.09 -17.53 10.31
CA TYR A 132 -9.39 -17.86 9.74
C TYR A 132 -9.96 -19.15 10.34
N PRO A 133 -11.29 -19.22 10.57
CA PRO A 133 -11.94 -20.46 10.99
C PRO A 133 -11.71 -21.59 9.98
N SER A 134 -11.64 -22.82 10.45
CA SER A 134 -11.58 -24.00 9.56
C SER A 134 -12.89 -24.17 8.77
N GLY A 135 -12.83 -24.90 7.65
CA GLY A 135 -13.95 -25.14 6.75
C GLY A 135 -14.14 -24.01 5.73
N GLN A 136 -15.37 -23.77 5.32
CA GLN A 136 -15.73 -22.91 4.19
C GLN A 136 -15.09 -21.50 4.22
N LEU A 137 -15.02 -20.87 5.39
CA LEU A 137 -14.39 -19.55 5.53
C LEU A 137 -12.87 -19.59 5.38
N GLY A 138 -12.24 -20.63 5.93
CA GLY A 138 -10.80 -20.81 5.78
C GLY A 138 -10.41 -21.18 4.33
N GLU A 139 -11.22 -21.99 3.65
CA GLU A 139 -11.04 -22.31 2.24
C GLU A 139 -11.18 -21.04 1.37
N ARG A 140 -12.20 -20.23 1.65
CA ARG A 140 -12.39 -18.95 0.96
C ARG A 140 -11.25 -17.97 1.22
N ALA A 141 -10.76 -17.86 2.45
CA ALA A 141 -9.61 -17.03 2.78
C ALA A 141 -8.34 -17.50 2.06
N ALA A 142 -8.10 -18.83 2.01
CA ALA A 142 -6.97 -19.38 1.27
C ALA A 142 -7.06 -19.11 -0.24
N GLU A 143 -8.26 -19.15 -0.82
CA GLU A 143 -8.50 -18.81 -2.22
C GLU A 143 -8.18 -17.32 -2.51
N LEU A 144 -8.63 -16.41 -1.65
CA LEU A 144 -8.43 -14.96 -1.84
C LEU A 144 -7.00 -14.51 -1.52
N TYR A 145 -6.48 -14.98 -0.40
CA TYR A 145 -5.28 -14.40 0.22
C TYR A 145 -4.06 -15.32 0.13
N GLY A 146 -4.26 -16.53 -0.43
CA GLY A 146 -3.22 -17.53 -0.55
C GLY A 146 -3.10 -18.42 0.67
N SER A 147 -2.37 -19.52 0.49
CA SER A 147 -2.13 -20.53 1.53
C SER A 147 -0.77 -20.36 2.22
N HIS A 148 0.09 -19.51 1.69
CA HIS A 148 1.43 -19.27 2.21
C HIS A 148 1.53 -17.90 2.86
N TRP A 149 2.37 -17.77 3.89
CA TRP A 149 2.55 -16.52 4.64
C TRP A 149 2.94 -15.32 3.76
N TYR A 150 3.75 -15.53 2.72
CA TYR A 150 4.19 -14.46 1.81
C TYR A 150 3.07 -13.99 0.87
N GLU A 151 2.12 -14.86 0.54
CA GLU A 151 0.92 -14.48 -0.21
C GLU A 151 -0.02 -13.67 0.67
N ALA A 152 -0.31 -14.18 1.88
CA ALA A 152 -1.14 -13.48 2.85
C ALA A 152 -0.55 -12.10 3.21
N PHE A 153 0.77 -12.01 3.39
CA PHE A 153 1.46 -10.75 3.63
C PHE A 153 1.15 -9.68 2.57
N LEU A 154 1.03 -10.07 1.30
CA LEU A 154 0.75 -9.17 0.19
C LEU A 154 -0.74 -9.01 -0.11
N LYS A 155 -1.53 -10.07 0.04
CA LYS A 155 -2.93 -10.12 -0.44
C LYS A 155 -3.97 -9.99 0.66
N ASP A 156 -3.63 -10.33 1.92
CA ASP A 156 -4.63 -10.36 2.98
C ASP A 156 -4.91 -8.96 3.54
N TYR A 157 -5.86 -8.30 2.92
CA TYR A 157 -6.33 -6.99 3.31
C TYR A 157 -6.91 -6.94 4.75
N ASN A 158 -7.34 -8.08 5.31
CA ASN A 158 -7.80 -8.13 6.70
C ASN A 158 -6.66 -7.99 7.72
N GLY A 159 -5.43 -8.32 7.31
CA GLY A 159 -4.24 -8.21 8.15
C GLY A 159 -3.47 -6.91 7.99
N GLN A 160 -3.82 -6.10 6.99
CA GLN A 160 -3.09 -4.88 6.64
C GLN A 160 -3.65 -3.66 7.37
N THR A 161 -2.74 -2.84 7.87
CA THR A 161 -3.08 -1.52 8.43
C THR A 161 -2.14 -0.48 7.86
N TYR A 162 -2.69 0.60 7.36
CA TYR A 162 -1.95 1.74 6.80
C TYR A 162 -2.01 2.90 7.77
N TRP A 163 -0.88 3.58 7.94
CA TRP A 163 -0.69 4.61 8.95
C TRP A 163 -0.22 5.91 8.30
N LEU A 164 -0.77 7.02 8.77
CA LEU A 164 -0.18 8.35 8.58
C LEU A 164 0.45 8.76 9.91
N SER A 165 1.74 8.99 9.89
CA SER A 165 2.55 9.27 11.07
C SER A 165 3.27 10.59 10.94
N THR A 166 3.34 11.33 12.03
CA THR A 166 4.16 12.55 12.12
C THR A 166 4.73 12.73 13.52
N SER A 167 5.92 13.31 13.61
CA SER A 167 6.47 13.75 14.88
C SER A 167 6.11 15.22 15.18
N VAL A 168 5.88 15.53 16.45
CA VAL A 168 5.62 16.91 16.87
C VAL A 168 6.80 17.83 16.49
N GLY A 169 8.04 17.31 16.63
CA GLY A 169 9.25 18.06 16.29
C GLY A 169 9.41 18.39 14.81
N ALA A 170 8.67 17.68 13.90
CA ALA A 170 8.70 18.00 12.48
C ALA A 170 8.04 19.36 12.16
N PHE A 171 7.00 19.73 12.92
CA PHE A 171 6.29 20.99 12.73
C PHE A 171 6.69 22.05 13.75
N TYR A 172 7.10 21.63 14.94
CA TYR A 172 7.50 22.52 16.06
C TYR A 172 8.90 22.18 16.55
N PRO A 173 9.96 22.52 15.78
CA PRO A 173 11.35 22.14 16.10
C PRO A 173 11.85 22.71 17.43
N GLU A 174 11.30 23.84 17.89
CA GLU A 174 11.61 24.49 19.16
C GLU A 174 10.87 23.87 20.37
N SER A 175 9.99 22.90 20.15
CA SER A 175 9.27 22.24 21.23
C SER A 175 10.23 21.41 22.09
N LYS A 176 9.88 21.26 23.39
CA LYS A 176 10.59 20.36 24.31
C LYS A 176 10.23 18.88 24.09
N TRP A 177 9.35 18.59 23.17
CA TRP A 177 8.93 17.25 22.83
C TRP A 177 10.07 16.49 22.12
N PRO A 178 10.32 15.22 22.46
CA PRO A 178 11.34 14.45 21.77
C PRO A 178 11.10 14.44 20.25
N LYS A 179 12.10 14.82 19.46
CA LYS A 179 11.95 14.95 18.00
C LYS A 179 11.54 13.64 17.32
N TRP A 180 11.92 12.51 17.91
CA TRP A 180 11.63 11.18 17.42
C TRP A 180 10.25 10.65 17.81
N LEU A 181 9.59 11.25 18.81
CA LEU A 181 8.30 10.79 19.29
C LEU A 181 7.19 11.51 18.53
N GLY A 182 6.32 10.73 17.95
CA GLY A 182 5.21 11.19 17.13
C GLY A 182 3.90 10.49 17.46
N VAL A 183 2.93 10.75 16.63
CA VAL A 183 1.61 10.12 16.63
C VAL A 183 1.29 9.59 15.25
N ALA A 184 0.56 8.50 15.21
CA ALA A 184 0.07 7.90 13.97
C ALA A 184 -1.43 7.64 14.06
N VAL A 185 -2.13 7.90 12.95
CA VAL A 185 -3.50 7.46 12.73
C VAL A 185 -3.48 6.31 11.73
N GLY A 186 -4.20 5.24 12.04
CA GLY A 186 -4.23 4.03 11.24
C GLY A 186 -5.61 3.72 10.69
N TYR A 187 -5.63 3.12 9.51
CA TYR A 187 -6.82 2.58 8.87
C TYR A 187 -6.59 1.13 8.46
N GLY A 188 -7.53 0.26 8.84
CA GLY A 188 -7.60 -1.14 8.50
C GLY A 188 -9.04 -1.59 8.26
N ALA A 189 -9.21 -2.82 7.86
CA ALA A 189 -10.51 -3.46 7.77
C ALA A 189 -10.38 -4.94 8.10
N GLU A 190 -11.50 -5.56 8.48
CA GLU A 190 -11.52 -6.98 8.83
C GLU A 190 -12.82 -7.67 8.42
N GLN A 191 -12.81 -8.99 8.48
CA GLN A 191 -13.95 -9.86 8.17
C GLN A 191 -14.42 -9.73 6.71
N MET A 192 -13.50 -9.45 5.80
CA MET A 192 -13.77 -9.44 4.36
C MET A 192 -13.51 -10.82 3.76
N TYR A 193 -14.50 -11.38 3.08
CA TYR A 193 -14.43 -12.63 2.30
C TYR A 193 -14.79 -12.39 0.83
N GLY A 194 -14.84 -11.13 0.42
CA GLY A 194 -15.08 -10.69 -0.95
C GLY A 194 -14.87 -9.19 -1.10
N GLY A 195 -14.76 -8.71 -2.32
CA GLY A 195 -14.49 -7.30 -2.63
C GLY A 195 -15.62 -6.38 -2.19
N GLU A 196 -16.85 -6.67 -2.61
CA GLU A 196 -18.03 -5.82 -2.32
C GLU A 196 -18.75 -6.24 -1.03
N ASP A 197 -18.95 -7.53 -0.87
CA ASP A 197 -19.68 -8.15 0.22
C ASP A 197 -19.08 -9.53 0.56
N ASN A 198 -19.64 -10.23 1.55
CA ASN A 198 -19.25 -11.57 1.93
C ASN A 198 -20.13 -12.63 1.24
N THR A 199 -20.32 -12.48 -0.08
CA THR A 199 -20.97 -13.48 -0.93
C THR A 199 -20.02 -13.92 -2.03
N TRP A 200 -20.02 -15.21 -2.39
CA TRP A 200 -19.16 -15.69 -3.47
C TRP A 200 -19.75 -16.90 -4.17
N ASP A 201 -19.20 -17.20 -5.33
CA ASP A 201 -19.49 -18.35 -6.15
C ASP A 201 -18.49 -19.46 -5.80
N SER A 202 -18.96 -20.56 -5.20
CA SER A 202 -18.10 -21.68 -4.83
C SER A 202 -17.78 -22.63 -6.00
N ASN A 203 -18.64 -22.63 -7.02
CA ASN A 203 -18.57 -23.54 -8.16
C ASN A 203 -17.95 -22.90 -9.41
N LYS A 204 -17.64 -21.60 -9.37
CA LYS A 204 -17.10 -20.79 -10.49
C LYS A 204 -18.02 -20.77 -11.73
N ASP A 205 -19.33 -20.88 -11.50
CA ASP A 205 -20.36 -20.81 -12.56
C ASP A 205 -20.96 -19.41 -12.71
N LYS A 206 -20.39 -18.41 -11.98
CA LYS A 206 -20.81 -17.01 -11.88
C LYS A 206 -22.13 -16.79 -11.14
N ILE A 207 -22.58 -17.80 -10.40
CA ILE A 207 -23.75 -17.69 -9.52
C ILE A 207 -23.26 -17.70 -8.08
N LYS A 208 -23.46 -16.59 -7.36
CA LYS A 208 -23.13 -16.52 -5.94
C LYS A 208 -24.05 -17.46 -5.17
N ASP A 209 -23.52 -18.60 -4.76
CA ASP A 209 -24.22 -19.67 -4.05
C ASP A 209 -23.96 -19.65 -2.53
N ILE A 210 -22.92 -18.93 -2.10
CA ILE A 210 -22.59 -18.74 -0.69
C ILE A 210 -22.88 -17.32 -0.26
N ASP A 211 -23.69 -17.18 0.78
CA ASP A 211 -24.02 -15.92 1.44
C ASP A 211 -23.57 -15.97 2.91
N ARG A 212 -22.63 -15.11 3.25
CA ARG A 212 -22.13 -14.92 4.61
C ARG A 212 -22.21 -13.45 5.02
N THR A 213 -23.25 -12.76 4.58
CA THR A 213 -23.57 -11.40 5.03
C THR A 213 -23.95 -11.31 6.51
N ASP A 214 -24.15 -12.47 7.16
CA ASP A 214 -24.21 -12.60 8.62
C ASP A 214 -22.91 -12.18 9.33
N ILE A 215 -21.77 -12.20 8.62
CA ILE A 215 -20.48 -11.72 9.12
C ILE A 215 -20.31 -10.25 8.71
N PRO A 216 -20.36 -9.31 9.66
CA PRO A 216 -20.24 -7.89 9.33
C PRO A 216 -18.80 -7.55 8.93
N ARG A 217 -18.63 -6.86 7.83
CA ARG A 217 -17.33 -6.27 7.43
C ARG A 217 -17.11 -5.01 8.26
N LEU A 218 -15.93 -4.88 8.88
CA LEU A 218 -15.66 -3.82 9.85
C LEU A 218 -14.48 -2.95 9.40
N ARG A 219 -14.66 -1.63 9.49
CA ARG A 219 -13.57 -0.66 9.34
C ARG A 219 -12.91 -0.43 10.68
N GLN A 220 -11.61 -0.39 10.68
CA GLN A 220 -10.83 -0.17 11.89
C GLN A 220 -10.08 1.15 11.78
N TYR A 221 -10.17 1.95 12.83
CA TYR A 221 -9.46 3.21 12.96
C TYR A 221 -8.60 3.18 14.21
N TYR A 222 -7.35 3.56 14.07
CA TYR A 222 -6.36 3.47 15.13
C TYR A 222 -5.75 4.83 15.42
N LEU A 223 -5.42 5.05 16.68
CA LEU A 223 -4.55 6.12 17.14
C LEU A 223 -3.42 5.49 17.95
N SER A 224 -2.18 5.81 17.60
CA SER A 224 -1.00 5.23 18.25
C SER A 224 0.07 6.28 18.47
N LEU A 225 0.89 6.08 19.52
CA LEU A 225 2.19 6.70 19.58
C LEU A 225 3.09 6.06 18.54
N ASP A 226 3.98 6.85 17.95
CA ASP A 226 4.88 6.37 16.90
C ASP A 226 6.29 6.89 17.10
N ILE A 227 7.26 6.19 16.54
CA ILE A 227 8.67 6.52 16.62
C ILE A 227 9.19 6.81 15.22
N ASP A 228 9.70 8.03 15.03
CA ASP A 228 10.45 8.40 13.84
C ASP A 228 11.94 8.10 14.05
N LEU A 229 12.36 6.94 13.58
CA LEU A 229 13.74 6.47 13.73
C LEU A 229 14.75 7.42 13.07
N THR A 230 14.36 8.15 12.02
CA THR A 230 15.24 9.07 11.29
C THR A 230 15.60 10.30 12.12
N ARG A 231 14.81 10.60 13.16
CA ARG A 231 15.00 11.74 14.06
C ARG A 231 15.66 11.39 15.40
N ILE A 232 16.12 10.14 15.53
CA ILE A 232 16.89 9.72 16.71
C ILE A 232 18.33 10.19 16.53
N GLU A 233 18.76 11.09 17.41
CA GLU A 233 20.15 11.55 17.44
C GLU A 233 21.05 10.40 17.95
N THR A 234 22.03 10.01 17.16
CA THR A 234 22.99 8.96 17.49
C THR A 234 24.41 9.31 17.05
N ASN A 235 25.39 8.96 17.85
CA ASN A 235 26.80 9.10 17.51
C ASN A 235 27.37 7.86 16.78
N SER A 236 26.60 6.78 16.67
CA SER A 236 27.03 5.56 15.97
C SER A 236 26.96 5.76 14.45
N PRO A 237 28.08 5.65 13.71
CA PRO A 237 28.08 5.75 12.24
C PRO A 237 27.23 4.68 11.56
N LEU A 238 27.13 3.49 12.18
CA LEU A 238 26.32 2.39 11.67
C LEU A 238 24.83 2.73 11.79
N LEU A 239 24.40 3.17 12.99
CA LEU A 239 23.00 3.53 13.21
C LEU A 239 22.57 4.74 12.36
N LYS A 240 23.43 5.73 12.18
CA LYS A 240 23.15 6.84 11.25
C LYS A 240 22.85 6.35 9.83
N LYS A 241 23.60 5.36 9.34
CA LYS A 241 23.36 4.81 7.98
C LYS A 241 22.10 3.96 7.89
N THR A 242 21.73 3.23 8.96
CA THR A 242 20.58 2.34 8.95
C THR A 242 19.27 3.04 9.32
N LEU A 243 19.30 4.15 10.06
CA LEU A 243 18.09 4.90 10.45
C LEU A 243 17.65 5.95 9.41
N ILE A 244 18.51 6.27 8.42
CA ILE A 244 18.24 7.27 7.37
C ILE A 244 17.76 6.60 6.07
N LEU A 245 17.82 5.28 5.98
CA LEU A 245 17.24 4.52 4.87
C LEU A 245 15.76 4.26 5.11
#